data_35f558b0083c41d90995e87e46a4250a
#
_entry.id   35f558b0083c41d90995e87e46a4250a
#
_cell.length_a   1.000
_cell.length_b   1.000
_cell.length_c   1.000
_cell.angle_alpha   90.00
_cell.angle_beta   90.00
_cell.angle_gamma   90.00
#
_symmetry.space_group_name_H-M   'P 1'
#
loop_
_entity.id
_entity.type
_entity.pdbx_description
1 polymer ?
#
loop_
_entity_poly.entity_id
_entity_poly.type
_entity_poly.pdbx_seq_one_letter_code
_entity_poly.pdbx_strand_id
1 'polypeptide(L)'
;MDLLKDNSERVLAIDYGEKRIGIAITDPLKIFAIPITTLENNSTFWKELEKLFNKYNVIKIVLGYPLKEDGTKSRSTIAVEKFEQELKKKIKLPIELVDERYSSSIAQEQINASVKSKKKRRNKALVDMNAAAVILSDYLNTKS
;
A
#
# COMPACT_ATOMS: atom_id res chain seq x y z
N MET A 1 -17.64 -4.63 -24.55
CA MET A 1 -17.28 -3.79 -23.39
C MET A 1 -17.71 -4.48 -22.10
N ASP A 2 -16.80 -4.54 -21.15
CA ASP A 2 -17.11 -5.12 -19.83
C ASP A 2 -17.84 -4.05 -19.00
N LEU A 3 -19.12 -4.24 -18.76
CA LEU A 3 -19.93 -3.30 -17.99
C LEU A 3 -19.57 -3.27 -16.51
N LEU A 4 -18.82 -4.29 -16.05
CA LEU A 4 -18.38 -4.37 -14.67
C LEU A 4 -17.02 -3.70 -14.47
N LYS A 5 -16.35 -3.35 -15.57
CA LYS A 5 -15.03 -2.71 -15.49
C LYS A 5 -15.18 -1.26 -15.05
N ASP A 6 -14.56 -0.95 -13.93
CA ASP A 6 -14.55 0.38 -13.37
C ASP A 6 -13.29 1.10 -13.86
N ASN A 7 -13.47 2.21 -14.59
CA ASN A 7 -12.38 3.02 -15.11
C ASN A 7 -12.03 4.20 -14.18
N SER A 8 -12.62 4.22 -12.98
CA SER A 8 -12.32 5.28 -12.01
C SER A 8 -10.84 5.31 -11.69
N GLU A 9 -10.30 6.51 -11.60
CA GLU A 9 -8.90 6.71 -11.23
C GLU A 9 -8.67 6.25 -9.80
N ARG A 10 -7.61 5.47 -9.60
CA ARG A 10 -7.25 4.93 -8.28
C ARG A 10 -5.83 5.32 -7.92
N VAL A 11 -5.62 5.57 -6.64
CA VAL A 11 -4.27 5.65 -6.08
C VAL A 11 -3.99 4.31 -5.41
N LEU A 12 -2.82 3.73 -5.69
CA LEU A 12 -2.44 2.43 -5.16
C LEU A 12 -1.32 2.62 -4.14
N ALA A 13 -1.49 2.03 -2.97
CA ALA A 13 -0.47 2.06 -1.92
C ALA A 13 0.25 0.74 -1.82
N ILE A 14 1.55 0.82 -1.56
CA ILE A 14 2.41 -0.34 -1.39
C ILE A 14 3.08 -0.26 -0.02
N ASP A 15 2.95 -1.33 0.74
CA ASP A 15 3.72 -1.54 1.97
C ASP A 15 4.74 -2.62 1.70
N TYR A 16 5.99 -2.21 1.49
CA TYR A 16 7.07 -3.13 1.11
C TYR A 16 7.55 -3.91 2.32
N GLY A 17 7.59 -5.25 2.19
CA GLY A 17 8.16 -6.13 3.18
C GLY A 17 9.12 -7.11 2.52
N GLU A 18 10.04 -7.69 3.30
CA GLU A 18 11.03 -8.62 2.77
C GLU A 18 10.40 -9.89 2.21
N LYS A 19 9.33 -10.36 2.84
CA LYS A 19 8.64 -11.60 2.44
C LYS A 19 7.37 -11.35 1.67
N ARG A 20 6.62 -10.34 2.06
CA ARG A 20 5.33 -10.01 1.48
C ARG A 20 5.19 -8.52 1.30
N ILE A 21 4.45 -8.14 0.28
CA ILE A 21 4.21 -6.74 -0.06
C ILE A 21 2.70 -6.52 -0.05
N GLY A 22 2.25 -5.64 0.85
CA GLY A 22 0.82 -5.31 0.98
C GLY A 22 0.39 -4.30 -0.05
N ILE A 23 -0.83 -4.45 -0.56
CA ILE A 23 -1.39 -3.58 -1.59
C ILE A 23 -2.78 -3.10 -1.17
N ALA A 24 -3.01 -1.80 -1.31
CA ALA A 24 -4.32 -1.19 -1.10
C ALA A 24 -4.59 -0.21 -2.24
N ILE A 25 -5.86 0.08 -2.49
CA ILE A 25 -6.25 1.11 -3.48
C ILE A 25 -7.31 2.01 -2.88
N THR A 26 -7.50 3.18 -3.47
CA THR A 26 -8.62 4.05 -3.12
C THR A 26 -9.90 3.50 -3.74
N ASP A 27 -11.04 3.84 -3.12
CA ASP A 27 -12.34 3.63 -3.73
C ASP A 27 -12.50 4.54 -4.96
N PRO A 28 -13.56 4.37 -5.78
CA PRO A 28 -13.74 5.20 -6.97
C PRO A 28 -13.79 6.69 -6.71
N LEU A 29 -14.25 7.12 -5.53
CA LEU A 29 -14.32 8.54 -5.16
C LEU A 29 -13.04 9.06 -4.52
N LYS A 30 -12.05 8.19 -4.32
CA LYS A 30 -10.77 8.51 -3.67
C LYS A 30 -10.94 9.07 -2.25
N ILE A 31 -11.89 8.49 -1.51
CA ILE A 31 -12.20 8.88 -0.13
C ILE A 31 -11.63 7.88 0.87
N PHE A 32 -11.73 6.59 0.57
CA PHE A 32 -11.35 5.51 1.48
C PHE A 32 -10.23 4.66 0.92
N ALA A 33 -9.45 4.06 1.82
CA ALA A 33 -8.44 3.07 1.46
C ALA A 33 -9.03 1.68 1.58
N ILE A 34 -8.88 0.89 0.53
CA ILE A 34 -9.41 -0.48 0.46
C ILE A 34 -8.24 -1.44 0.37
N PRO A 35 -8.01 -2.29 1.39
CA PRO A 35 -6.98 -3.33 1.27
C PRO A 35 -7.40 -4.33 0.20
N ILE A 36 -6.49 -4.67 -0.71
CA ILE A 36 -6.80 -5.59 -1.81
C ILE A 36 -6.17 -6.96 -1.61
N THR A 37 -4.86 -6.98 -1.40
CA THR A 37 -4.13 -8.25 -1.39
C THR A 37 -2.75 -8.07 -0.79
N THR A 38 -2.09 -9.20 -0.54
CA THR A 38 -0.67 -9.26 -0.26
C THR A 38 -0.02 -10.09 -1.35
N LEU A 39 1.08 -9.61 -1.89
CA LEU A 39 1.84 -10.34 -2.90
C LEU A 39 3.15 -10.84 -2.29
N GLU A 40 3.59 -12.01 -2.71
CA GLU A 40 4.88 -12.52 -2.27
C GLU A 40 6.00 -11.70 -2.90
N ASN A 41 7.02 -11.39 -2.09
CA ASN A 41 8.18 -10.65 -2.58
C ASN A 41 9.16 -11.64 -3.21
N ASN A 42 8.89 -12.00 -4.45
CA ASN A 42 9.72 -12.91 -5.24
C ASN A 42 9.64 -12.50 -6.71
N SER A 43 10.15 -13.36 -7.59
CA SER A 43 10.21 -13.06 -9.02
C SER A 43 8.85 -12.87 -9.68
N THR A 44 7.77 -13.33 -9.06
CA THR A 44 6.41 -13.18 -9.61
C THR A 44 5.75 -11.86 -9.25
N PHE A 45 6.33 -11.09 -8.33
CA PHE A 45 5.72 -9.86 -7.84
C PHE A 45 5.35 -8.89 -8.96
N TRP A 46 6.29 -8.61 -9.86
CA TRP A 46 6.06 -7.61 -10.92
C TRP A 46 4.94 -8.03 -11.86
N LYS A 47 4.86 -9.31 -12.15
CA LYS A 47 3.78 -9.84 -13.00
C LYS A 47 2.42 -9.70 -12.31
N GLU A 48 2.36 -10.00 -11.02
CA GLU A 48 1.13 -9.87 -10.25
C GLU A 48 0.72 -8.41 -10.10
N LEU A 49 1.68 -7.51 -9.92
CA LEU A 49 1.40 -6.07 -9.87
C LEU A 49 0.84 -5.59 -11.20
N GLU A 50 1.40 -6.05 -12.31
CA GLU A 50 0.91 -5.71 -13.64
C GLU A 50 -0.55 -6.12 -13.83
N LYS A 51 -0.93 -7.28 -13.31
CA LYS A 51 -2.33 -7.72 -13.36
C LYS A 51 -3.26 -6.74 -12.65
N LEU A 52 -2.81 -6.16 -11.54
CA LEU A 52 -3.59 -5.16 -10.82
C LEU A 52 -3.73 -3.88 -11.64
N PHE A 53 -2.68 -3.46 -12.34
CA PHE A 53 -2.76 -2.29 -13.22
C PHE A 53 -3.68 -2.53 -14.41
N ASN A 54 -3.83 -3.77 -14.85
CA ASN A 54 -4.78 -4.11 -15.90
C ASN A 54 -6.22 -4.14 -15.40
N LYS A 55 -6.40 -4.39 -14.10
CA LYS A 55 -7.72 -4.47 -13.49
C LYS A 55 -8.24 -3.10 -13.04
N TYR A 56 -7.34 -2.24 -12.56
CA TYR A 56 -7.69 -0.92 -12.02
C TYR A 56 -6.94 0.17 -12.76
N ASN A 57 -7.58 1.32 -12.92
CA ASN A 57 -6.95 2.48 -13.53
C ASN A 57 -6.10 3.22 -12.49
N VAL A 58 -4.91 2.72 -12.23
CA VAL A 58 -4.00 3.30 -11.24
C VAL A 58 -3.30 4.51 -11.86
N ILE A 59 -3.43 5.66 -11.23
CA ILE A 59 -2.84 6.91 -11.72
C ILE A 59 -1.63 7.35 -10.91
N LYS A 60 -1.45 6.79 -9.70
CA LYS A 60 -0.38 7.20 -8.80
C LYS A 60 -0.09 6.06 -7.82
N ILE A 61 1.17 5.95 -7.42
CA ILE A 61 1.60 4.99 -6.41
C ILE A 61 2.06 5.73 -5.16
N VAL A 62 1.61 5.27 -4.01
CA VAL A 62 2.04 5.75 -2.70
C VAL A 62 2.84 4.63 -2.05
N LEU A 63 4.05 4.92 -1.63
CA LEU A 63 4.96 3.93 -1.04
C LEU A 63 5.27 4.33 0.41
N GLY A 64 5.04 3.41 1.35
CA GLY A 64 5.38 3.66 2.74
C GLY A 64 6.89 3.79 2.93
N TYR A 65 7.31 4.79 3.69
CA TYR A 65 8.72 5.09 3.92
C TYR A 65 9.00 4.98 5.42
N PRO A 66 9.55 3.83 5.88
CA PRO A 66 9.73 3.58 7.31
C PRO A 66 11.02 4.19 7.83
N LEU A 67 10.91 5.29 8.56
CA LEU A 67 12.01 5.89 9.28
C LEU A 67 11.90 5.54 10.76
N LYS A 68 13.02 5.61 11.47
CA LYS A 68 13.00 5.51 12.93
C LYS A 68 12.37 6.77 13.51
N GLU A 69 11.91 6.71 14.75
CA GLU A 69 11.25 7.84 15.40
C GLU A 69 12.10 9.12 15.39
N ASP A 70 13.42 8.98 15.46
CA ASP A 70 14.35 10.10 15.43
C ASP A 70 14.63 10.63 14.02
N GLY A 71 13.99 10.04 13.00
CA GLY A 71 14.17 10.45 11.61
C GLY A 71 15.32 9.78 10.88
N THR A 72 16.05 8.89 11.54
CA THR A 72 17.17 8.19 10.89
C THR A 72 16.68 6.96 10.13
N LYS A 73 17.52 6.49 9.21
CA LYS A 73 17.18 5.33 8.37
C LYS A 73 17.47 4.02 9.07
N SER A 74 16.55 3.07 8.90
CA SER A 74 16.72 1.68 9.35
C SER A 74 17.07 0.80 8.16
N ARG A 75 17.27 -0.50 8.42
CA ARG A 75 17.43 -1.49 7.33
C ARG A 75 16.21 -1.52 6.43
N SER A 76 15.03 -1.39 7.02
CA SER A 76 13.78 -1.34 6.26
C SER A 76 13.73 -0.12 5.35
N THR A 77 14.20 1.04 5.83
CA THR A 77 14.25 2.26 5.02
C THR A 77 15.11 2.05 3.78
N ILE A 78 16.29 1.45 3.96
CA ILE A 78 17.22 1.21 2.86
C ILE A 78 16.62 0.22 1.86
N ALA A 79 15.95 -0.82 2.36
CA ALA A 79 15.29 -1.80 1.49
C ALA A 79 14.19 -1.14 0.65
N VAL A 80 13.40 -0.25 1.25
CA VAL A 80 12.35 0.48 0.54
C VAL A 80 12.95 1.41 -0.51
N GLU A 81 14.07 2.06 -0.20
CA GLU A 81 14.74 2.93 -1.17
C GLU A 81 15.20 2.15 -2.40
N LYS A 82 15.71 0.95 -2.21
CA LYS A 82 16.10 0.08 -3.33
C LYS A 82 14.88 -0.34 -4.14
N PHE A 83 13.81 -0.69 -3.46
CA PHE A 83 12.56 -1.05 -4.11
C PHE A 83 12.00 0.12 -4.92
N GLU A 84 12.06 1.32 -4.38
CA GLU A 84 11.62 2.53 -5.06
C GLU A 84 12.36 2.73 -6.39
N GLN A 85 13.66 2.48 -6.39
CA GLN A 85 14.47 2.61 -7.62
C GLN A 85 14.01 1.61 -8.67
N GLU A 86 13.75 0.37 -8.28
CA GLU A 86 13.23 -0.64 -9.21
C GLU A 86 11.85 -0.26 -9.72
N LEU A 87 11.02 0.24 -8.83
CA LEU A 87 9.65 0.64 -9.17
C LEU A 87 9.66 1.75 -10.21
N LYS A 88 10.54 2.76 -10.03
CA LYS A 88 10.67 3.86 -10.98
C LYS A 88 11.15 3.41 -12.36
N LYS A 89 11.97 2.36 -12.41
CA LYS A 89 12.45 1.82 -13.68
C LYS A 89 11.37 1.07 -14.43
N LYS A 90 10.50 0.37 -13.72
CA LYS A 90 9.49 -0.51 -14.32
C LYS A 90 8.14 0.14 -14.52
N ILE A 91 7.80 1.12 -13.70
CA ILE A 91 6.47 1.73 -13.70
C ILE A 91 6.59 3.22 -14.00
N LYS A 92 5.81 3.70 -14.95
CA LYS A 92 5.84 5.10 -15.40
C LYS A 92 4.74 5.95 -14.76
N LEU A 93 4.50 5.74 -13.48
CA LEU A 93 3.52 6.52 -12.73
C LEU A 93 4.22 7.35 -11.66
N PRO A 94 3.62 8.47 -11.23
CA PRO A 94 4.16 9.21 -10.09
C PRO A 94 4.21 8.33 -8.86
N ILE A 95 5.30 8.44 -8.10
CA ILE A 95 5.48 7.70 -6.86
C ILE A 95 5.72 8.71 -5.75
N GLU A 96 4.89 8.67 -4.71
CA GLU A 96 5.04 9.54 -3.55
C GLU A 96 5.34 8.70 -2.32
N LEU A 97 6.37 9.11 -1.56
CA LEU A 97 6.70 8.44 -0.30
C LEU A 97 5.85 9.02 0.83
N VAL A 98 5.38 8.14 1.71
CA VAL A 98 4.61 8.53 2.89
C VAL A 98 5.39 8.09 4.12
N ASP A 99 5.74 9.05 4.98
CA ASP A 99 6.47 8.79 6.21
C ASP A 99 5.60 8.02 7.20
N GLU A 100 6.01 6.80 7.52
CA GLU A 100 5.26 5.92 8.41
C GLU A 100 5.47 6.22 9.89
N ARG A 101 6.44 7.10 10.26
CA ARG A 101 6.68 7.44 11.67
C ARG A 101 5.45 8.00 12.37
N TYR A 102 4.67 8.76 11.62
CA TYR A 102 3.49 9.44 12.13
C TYR A 102 2.21 8.89 11.54
N SER A 103 2.19 7.55 11.34
CA SER A 103 0.99 6.92 10.84
C SER A 103 -0.20 7.21 11.78
N SER A 104 -1.37 7.41 11.19
CA SER A 104 -2.56 7.81 11.93
C SER A 104 -2.98 6.72 12.93
N SER A 105 -2.92 7.03 14.22
CA SER A 105 -3.41 6.12 15.25
C SER A 105 -4.91 5.86 15.10
N ILE A 106 -5.65 6.87 14.61
CA ILE A 106 -7.09 6.73 14.38
C ILE A 106 -7.36 5.74 13.26
N ALA A 107 -6.64 5.86 12.13
CA ALA A 107 -6.79 4.94 11.01
C ALA A 107 -6.44 3.51 11.44
N GLN A 108 -5.36 3.35 12.20
CA GLN A 108 -4.94 2.04 12.68
C GLN A 108 -5.97 1.45 13.65
N GLU A 109 -6.53 2.26 14.54
CA GLU A 109 -7.57 1.81 15.45
C GLU A 109 -8.81 1.35 14.70
N GLN A 110 -9.20 2.07 13.66
CA GLN A 110 -10.35 1.69 12.84
C GLN A 110 -10.12 0.35 12.14
N ILE A 111 -8.92 0.13 11.61
CA ILE A 111 -8.57 -1.12 10.97
C ILE A 111 -8.54 -2.25 12.00
N ASN A 112 -7.96 -2.02 13.17
CA ASN A 112 -7.92 -3.00 14.24
C ASN A 112 -9.33 -3.36 14.73
N ALA A 113 -10.20 -2.38 14.82
CA ALA A 113 -11.60 -2.60 15.22
C ALA A 113 -12.36 -3.43 14.20
N SER A 114 -12.03 -3.30 12.91
CA SER A 114 -12.67 -4.10 11.86
C SER A 114 -12.21 -5.56 11.89
N VAL A 115 -11.06 -5.85 12.51
CA VAL A 115 -10.54 -7.20 12.68
C VAL A 115 -10.89 -7.68 14.08
N LYS A 116 -12.14 -8.09 14.28
CA LYS A 116 -12.67 -8.46 15.60
C LYS A 116 -12.12 -9.76 16.15
N SER A 117 -11.70 -10.66 15.28
CA SER A 117 -11.22 -11.99 15.70
C SER A 117 -9.70 -11.96 15.93
N LYS A 118 -9.28 -12.46 17.10
CA LYS A 118 -7.85 -12.62 17.40
C LYS A 118 -7.17 -13.52 16.37
N LYS A 119 -7.88 -14.53 15.88
CA LYS A 119 -7.38 -15.45 14.85
C LYS A 119 -7.07 -14.70 13.55
N LYS A 120 -7.94 -13.80 13.12
CA LYS A 120 -7.74 -12.99 11.94
C LYS A 120 -6.56 -12.04 12.11
N ARG A 121 -6.41 -11.45 13.30
CA ARG A 121 -5.29 -10.54 13.58
C ARG A 121 -3.93 -11.23 13.53
N ARG A 122 -3.89 -12.55 13.75
CA ARG A 122 -2.67 -13.35 13.66
C ARG A 122 -2.31 -13.71 12.25
N ASN A 123 -3.22 -13.52 11.30
CA ASN A 123 -2.93 -13.79 9.88
C ASN A 123 -2.03 -12.68 9.33
N LYS A 124 -0.77 -13.03 9.04
CA LYS A 124 0.22 -12.06 8.57
C LYS A 124 -0.19 -11.38 7.26
N ALA A 125 -0.81 -12.14 6.34
CA ALA A 125 -1.24 -11.57 5.07
C ALA A 125 -2.29 -10.48 5.29
N LEU A 126 -3.21 -10.70 6.23
CA LEU A 126 -4.22 -9.70 6.56
C LEU A 126 -3.59 -8.46 7.21
N VAL A 127 -2.60 -8.65 8.09
CA VAL A 127 -1.90 -7.55 8.74
C VAL A 127 -1.15 -6.70 7.70
N ASP A 128 -0.42 -7.34 6.80
CA ASP A 128 0.35 -6.63 5.75
C ASP A 128 -0.59 -5.87 4.81
N MET A 129 -1.73 -6.44 4.48
CA MET A 129 -2.74 -5.81 3.64
C MET A 129 -3.31 -4.56 4.33
N ASN A 130 -3.57 -4.67 5.64
CA ASN A 130 -4.08 -3.55 6.43
C ASN A 130 -3.05 -2.44 6.58
N ALA A 131 -1.76 -2.78 6.66
CA ALA A 131 -0.69 -1.79 6.75
C ALA A 131 -0.66 -0.90 5.50
N ALA A 132 -0.84 -1.48 4.32
CA ALA A 132 -0.94 -0.71 3.08
C ALA A 132 -2.15 0.24 3.11
N ALA A 133 -3.27 -0.21 3.66
CA ALA A 133 -4.46 0.62 3.79
C ALA A 133 -4.23 1.79 4.76
N VAL A 134 -3.46 1.56 5.83
CA VAL A 134 -3.10 2.64 6.77
C VAL A 134 -2.26 3.70 6.06
N ILE A 135 -1.26 3.29 5.29
CA ILE A 135 -0.41 4.20 4.52
C ILE A 135 -1.28 5.05 3.59
N LEU A 136 -2.20 4.40 2.89
CA LEU A 136 -3.08 5.08 1.94
C LEU A 136 -4.04 6.04 2.65
N SER A 137 -4.59 5.64 3.80
CA SER A 137 -5.45 6.51 4.60
C SER A 137 -4.71 7.76 5.06
N ASP A 138 -3.46 7.60 5.51
CA ASP A 138 -2.64 8.74 5.92
C ASP A 138 -2.40 9.69 4.75
N TYR A 139 -2.12 9.13 3.57
CA TYR A 139 -1.95 9.92 2.35
C TYR A 139 -3.22 10.73 2.04
N LEU A 140 -4.38 10.08 2.09
CA LEU A 140 -5.65 10.74 1.80
C LEU A 140 -5.94 11.84 2.80
N ASN A 141 -5.63 11.64 4.07
CA ASN A 141 -5.87 12.63 5.12
C ASN A 141 -4.99 13.87 4.95
N THR A 142 -3.78 13.71 4.42
CA THR A 142 -2.89 14.85 4.19
C THR A 142 -3.25 15.64 2.94
N LYS A 143 -4.06 15.07 2.04
CA LYS A 143 -4.45 15.73 0.79
C LYS A 143 -5.83 16.37 0.83
N SER A 144 -6.57 16.14 1.89
CA SER A 144 -7.90 16.71 2.03
C SER A 144 -7.87 18.16 2.50
#